data_30e696f0e84eb89f2dddcc2af4ba1a17
#
_entry.id   30e696f0e84eb89f2dddcc2af4ba1a17
#
_cell.length_a   1.000
_cell.length_b   1.000
_cell.length_c   1.000
_cell.angle_alpha   90.00
_cell.angle_beta   90.00
_cell.angle_gamma   90.00
#
_symmetry.space_group_name_H-M   'P 1'
#
loop_
_entity.id
_entity.type
_entity.pdbx_description
1 polymer ?
#
loop_
_entity_poly.entity_id
_entity_poly.type
_entity_poly.pdbx_seq_one_letter_code
_entity_poly.pdbx_strand_id
1 'polypeptide(L)'
;MTFGTIWLIDQLSSPTFSSVKNTSAAELMDEKLTLLGDTFSGYSTFRNQTFLEALKKAGLNLRYEDEFDQAKRTERFNQGQSDLLVTTLDQFLKQQPQGKIVGLIDYTVGADAVVLNTKKYPNLKSMLALRQLVEEARNKGEQFTIVFAGDTPSEYLAQVLTTKFEEFKLSDFQIKKVADASEAWKVLQDSNQNVAVAVLWEPYVSQARQRGYTVVLSSKDLPGTIVDVIVASNRLMESQPESISQLLTFYYRFIDTNVRNAEQLQAQIAVDGKLSSADANAVLQGIDFFTSVEADNWMKDGTLEKRINSTAAVLALVGKMNQVPQNPKELFTSEFIAEAAKNTHNLIQQVRIDNPELADRFAGKGKVIAPIANFNSNQIATAPNIGNLQLQGEVKFTTDSALLTNQGKETLDKLSRDIAEFNEQTIAIRVIGHTSKFGEADFNQTLSQKRAQTVANYLRDRGLKHKIVAVGKGSSQPLAGVHPEDKRNQRTEIRLVRVN
;
A
#
# COMPACT_ATOMS: atom_id res chain seq x y z
N MET A 1 -29.93 30.97 1.23
CA MET A 1 -28.85 30.54 2.13
C MET A 1 -27.55 30.44 1.36
N THR A 2 -27.00 31.51 0.81
CA THR A 2 -25.84 31.54 -0.09
C THR A 2 -24.80 32.62 0.30
N PHE A 3 -24.92 33.20 1.48
CA PHE A 3 -23.98 34.26 1.92
C PHE A 3 -22.86 33.78 2.86
N GLY A 4 -22.96 32.59 3.46
CA GLY A 4 -21.94 32.09 4.39
C GLY A 4 -20.70 31.47 3.73
N THR A 5 -20.85 30.95 2.54
CA THR A 5 -19.77 30.25 1.82
C THR A 5 -18.77 31.20 1.15
N ILE A 6 -19.20 32.38 0.76
CA ILE A 6 -18.32 33.37 0.10
C ILE A 6 -17.38 34.04 1.12
N TRP A 7 -17.85 34.25 2.35
CA TRP A 7 -17.04 34.92 3.39
C TRP A 7 -15.86 34.04 3.89
N LEU A 8 -16.03 32.70 3.90
CA LEU A 8 -14.94 31.76 4.26
C LEU A 8 -13.86 31.70 3.19
N ILE A 9 -14.20 31.89 1.92
CA ILE A 9 -13.24 31.89 0.81
C ILE A 9 -12.36 33.12 0.85
N ASP A 10 -12.93 34.29 1.25
CA ASP A 10 -12.18 35.55 1.35
C ASP A 10 -11.21 35.57 2.54
N GLN A 11 -11.54 34.91 3.66
CA GLN A 11 -10.62 34.79 4.79
C GLN A 11 -9.43 33.80 4.51
N LEU A 12 -9.60 32.88 3.59
CA LEU A 12 -8.53 31.94 3.20
C LEU A 12 -7.63 32.48 2.08
N SER A 13 -8.10 33.56 1.39
CA SER A 13 -7.31 34.23 0.36
C SER A 13 -6.50 35.42 0.88
N SER A 14 -6.74 35.87 2.12
CA SER A 14 -5.98 36.97 2.74
C SER A 14 -5.19 36.43 3.94
N PRO A 15 -3.88 36.31 3.86
CA PRO A 15 -3.07 36.02 5.04
C PRO A 15 -3.05 37.28 5.93
N THR A 16 -3.82 37.28 7.00
CA THR A 16 -3.53 38.20 8.11
C THR A 16 -2.28 37.72 8.83
N PHE A 17 -1.13 38.14 8.32
CA PHE A 17 0.11 38.11 9.05
C PHE A 17 0.03 39.08 10.23
N SER A 18 -0.38 38.63 11.42
CA SER A 18 -0.15 39.39 12.64
C SER A 18 1.18 38.95 13.23
N SER A 19 2.12 39.91 13.26
CA SER A 19 3.42 39.93 13.96
C SER A 19 4.54 39.03 13.44
N VAL A 20 5.00 39.33 12.22
CA VAL A 20 6.46 39.33 12.00
C VAL A 20 6.93 40.76 12.34
N LYS A 21 7.85 40.88 13.30
CA LYS A 21 8.52 42.14 13.62
C LYS A 21 8.97 42.82 12.34
N ASN A 22 8.65 44.11 12.17
CA ASN A 22 9.25 45.00 11.18
C ASN A 22 10.77 44.98 11.34
N THR A 23 11.42 44.06 10.65
CA THR A 23 12.79 44.25 10.22
C THR A 23 12.70 44.80 8.80
N SER A 24 13.34 45.96 8.61
CA SER A 24 13.59 46.67 7.37
C SER A 24 13.61 45.73 6.15
N ALA A 25 13.13 46.21 5.00
CA ALA A 25 13.19 45.52 3.68
C ALA A 25 14.59 44.97 3.37
N ALA A 26 14.95 43.89 4.06
CA ALA A 26 15.97 42.96 3.62
C ALA A 26 15.37 42.31 2.38
N GLU A 27 16.07 42.41 1.26
CA GLU A 27 15.80 41.64 0.05
C GLU A 27 15.30 40.28 0.45
N LEU A 28 14.05 39.93 0.06
CA LEU A 28 13.53 38.57 0.16
C LEU A 28 14.57 37.74 -0.59
N MET A 29 15.42 37.02 0.15
CA MET A 29 16.38 36.11 -0.44
C MET A 29 15.53 35.10 -1.19
N ASP A 30 15.66 35.08 -2.53
CA ASP A 30 14.99 34.17 -3.42
C ASP A 30 15.63 32.79 -3.20
N GLU A 31 15.20 32.10 -2.11
CA GLU A 31 15.74 30.80 -1.74
C GLU A 31 15.33 29.78 -2.80
N LYS A 32 16.36 29.17 -3.42
CA LYS A 32 16.17 28.20 -4.49
C LYS A 32 16.29 26.80 -3.92
N LEU A 33 15.23 26.00 -4.06
CA LEU A 33 15.21 24.60 -3.75
C LEU A 33 15.00 23.76 -5.01
N THR A 34 15.73 22.66 -5.12
CA THR A 34 15.54 21.67 -6.19
C THR A 34 14.95 20.39 -5.59
N LEU A 35 13.85 19.93 -6.18
CA LEU A 35 13.15 18.71 -5.83
C LEU A 35 13.21 17.72 -6.99
N LEU A 36 13.78 16.55 -6.77
CA LEU A 36 13.79 15.45 -7.75
C LEU A 36 12.59 14.53 -7.55
N GLY A 37 11.98 14.11 -8.64
CA GLY A 37 10.89 13.14 -8.66
C GLY A 37 10.71 12.50 -10.03
N ASP A 38 9.50 12.09 -10.34
CA ASP A 38 9.06 11.61 -11.65
C ASP A 38 7.64 12.11 -11.95
N THR A 39 7.00 11.57 -12.99
CA THR A 39 5.66 12.00 -13.42
C THR A 39 4.52 11.27 -12.69
N PHE A 40 4.79 10.58 -11.58
CA PHE A 40 3.72 9.99 -10.78
C PHE A 40 2.68 11.02 -10.35
N SER A 41 1.40 10.65 -10.44
CA SER A 41 0.28 11.59 -10.20
C SER A 41 0.22 12.11 -8.76
N GLY A 42 0.72 11.36 -7.78
CA GLY A 42 0.85 11.81 -6.39
C GLY A 42 1.76 13.02 -6.23
N TYR A 43 2.69 13.23 -7.15
CA TYR A 43 3.62 14.37 -7.15
C TYR A 43 3.13 15.59 -7.93
N SER A 44 1.93 15.53 -8.50
CA SER A 44 1.40 16.58 -9.40
C SER A 44 1.31 17.95 -8.75
N THR A 45 1.12 18.04 -7.42
CA THR A 45 1.11 19.31 -6.69
C THR A 45 2.43 20.07 -6.83
N PHE A 46 3.59 19.38 -6.82
CA PHE A 46 4.91 20.00 -6.97
C PHE A 46 5.18 20.55 -8.38
N ARG A 47 4.37 20.13 -9.37
CA ARG A 47 4.42 20.62 -10.77
C ARG A 47 3.31 21.64 -11.07
N ASN A 48 2.41 21.87 -10.12
CA ASN A 48 1.29 22.79 -10.30
C ASN A 48 1.74 24.23 -10.32
N GLN A 49 1.43 24.96 -11.40
CA GLN A 49 1.86 26.36 -11.59
C GLN A 49 1.37 27.28 -10.47
N THR A 50 0.12 27.12 -10.03
CA THR A 50 -0.46 27.94 -8.95
C THR A 50 0.26 27.72 -7.62
N PHE A 51 0.64 26.46 -7.33
CA PHE A 51 1.45 26.10 -6.16
C PHE A 51 2.83 26.75 -6.23
N LEU A 52 3.53 26.62 -7.35
CA LEU A 52 4.87 27.19 -7.54
C LEU A 52 4.87 28.70 -7.46
N GLU A 53 3.86 29.36 -8.01
CA GLU A 53 3.68 30.82 -7.90
C GLU A 53 3.39 31.28 -6.47
N ALA A 54 2.61 30.51 -5.71
CA ALA A 54 2.33 30.79 -4.30
C ALA A 54 3.61 30.69 -3.45
N LEU A 55 4.42 29.65 -3.65
CA LEU A 55 5.73 29.51 -3.00
C LEU A 55 6.66 30.67 -3.35
N LYS A 56 6.76 31.01 -4.63
CA LYS A 56 7.61 32.11 -5.09
C LYS A 56 7.23 33.46 -4.48
N LYS A 57 5.93 33.75 -4.37
CA LYS A 57 5.43 34.96 -3.69
C LYS A 57 5.79 34.98 -2.19
N ALA A 58 5.99 33.83 -1.58
CA ALA A 58 6.44 33.68 -0.20
C ALA A 58 7.98 33.66 -0.04
N GLY A 59 8.74 33.88 -1.13
CA GLY A 59 10.21 33.93 -1.11
C GLY A 59 10.88 32.57 -1.32
N LEU A 60 10.11 31.51 -1.64
CA LEU A 60 10.65 30.18 -1.84
C LEU A 60 10.48 29.75 -3.31
N ASN A 61 11.60 29.62 -4.03
CA ASN A 61 11.60 29.25 -5.45
C ASN A 61 11.90 27.76 -5.61
N LEU A 62 10.83 26.93 -5.75
CA LEU A 62 10.96 25.48 -5.94
C LEU A 62 11.08 25.14 -7.43
N ARG A 63 12.11 24.36 -7.77
CA ARG A 63 12.30 23.76 -9.10
C ARG A 63 12.10 22.26 -9.01
N TYR A 64 11.08 21.73 -9.69
CA TYR A 64 10.87 20.28 -9.84
C TYR A 64 11.62 19.77 -11.08
N GLU A 65 12.36 18.68 -10.93
CA GLU A 65 13.07 18.01 -12.03
C GLU A 65 12.74 16.52 -12.07
N ASP A 66 12.45 16.02 -13.27
CA ASP A 66 12.20 14.60 -13.48
C ASP A 66 13.53 13.82 -13.51
N GLU A 67 13.60 12.76 -12.70
CA GLU A 67 14.60 11.70 -12.77
C GLU A 67 13.90 10.36 -12.48
N PHE A 68 13.69 9.57 -13.51
CA PHE A 68 12.92 8.32 -13.43
C PHE A 68 13.70 7.17 -12.81
N ASP A 69 15.03 7.16 -12.97
CA ASP A 69 15.90 6.14 -12.39
C ASP A 69 16.12 6.44 -10.90
N GLN A 70 15.60 5.57 -10.04
CA GLN A 70 15.65 5.76 -8.58
C GLN A 70 17.08 5.79 -8.03
N ALA A 71 18.01 5.01 -8.60
CA ALA A 71 19.39 5.00 -8.18
C ALA A 71 20.09 6.31 -8.57
N LYS A 72 19.88 6.80 -9.80
CA LYS A 72 20.39 8.09 -10.25
C LYS A 72 19.77 9.26 -9.49
N ARG A 73 18.46 9.19 -9.18
CA ARG A 73 17.77 10.19 -8.35
C ARG A 73 18.46 10.32 -6.99
N THR A 74 18.73 9.18 -6.34
CA THR A 74 19.46 9.13 -5.07
C THR A 74 20.90 9.58 -5.20
N GLU A 75 21.60 9.20 -6.25
CA GLU A 75 22.97 9.64 -6.52
C GLU A 75 23.06 11.16 -6.67
N ARG A 76 22.21 11.77 -7.51
CA ARG A 76 22.12 13.23 -7.69
C ARG A 76 21.83 13.95 -6.37
N PHE A 77 20.91 13.41 -5.58
CA PHE A 77 20.59 13.94 -4.26
C PHE A 77 21.80 13.88 -3.31
N ASN A 78 22.48 12.75 -3.23
CA ASN A 78 23.66 12.57 -2.37
C ASN A 78 24.84 13.44 -2.79
N GLN A 79 24.96 13.76 -4.09
CA GLN A 79 25.95 14.69 -4.63
C GLN A 79 25.59 16.17 -4.41
N GLY A 80 24.44 16.47 -3.78
CA GLY A 80 23.97 17.83 -3.53
C GLY A 80 23.46 18.56 -4.77
N GLN A 81 23.11 17.84 -5.84
CA GLN A 81 22.48 18.42 -7.04
C GLN A 81 20.99 18.69 -6.84
N SER A 82 20.41 18.18 -5.74
CA SER A 82 19.08 18.55 -5.26
C SER A 82 19.05 18.64 -3.75
N ASP A 83 18.07 19.36 -3.24
CA ASP A 83 17.85 19.61 -1.81
C ASP A 83 16.83 18.64 -1.23
N LEU A 84 15.91 18.23 -2.09
CA LEU A 84 14.78 17.37 -1.77
C LEU A 84 14.64 16.27 -2.84
N LEU A 85 14.04 15.15 -2.46
CA LEU A 85 13.51 14.18 -3.40
C LEU A 85 12.16 13.64 -2.92
N VAL A 86 11.31 13.23 -3.87
CA VAL A 86 10.11 12.42 -3.62
C VAL A 86 10.35 11.02 -4.14
N THR A 87 9.90 10.04 -3.37
CA THR A 87 10.07 8.61 -3.70
C THR A 87 9.10 7.77 -2.86
N THR A 88 9.01 6.48 -3.17
CA THR A 88 8.26 5.54 -2.31
C THR A 88 9.12 5.03 -1.15
N LEU A 89 8.48 4.62 -0.07
CA LEU A 89 9.13 4.15 1.15
C LEU A 89 10.07 2.95 0.89
N ASP A 90 9.66 2.03 0.00
CA ASP A 90 10.51 0.90 -0.39
C ASP A 90 11.78 1.34 -1.13
N GLN A 91 11.68 2.33 -2.03
CA GLN A 91 12.84 2.88 -2.73
C GLN A 91 13.73 3.71 -1.78
N PHE A 92 13.14 4.50 -0.87
CA PHE A 92 13.89 5.18 0.19
C PHE A 92 14.75 4.19 0.99
N LEU A 93 14.15 3.09 1.45
CA LEU A 93 14.86 2.07 2.23
C LEU A 93 15.90 1.30 1.40
N LYS A 94 15.61 1.04 0.14
CA LYS A 94 16.52 0.33 -0.77
C LYS A 94 17.71 1.19 -1.18
N GLN A 95 17.49 2.44 -1.55
CA GLN A 95 18.49 3.34 -2.09
C GLN A 95 19.28 4.11 -1.01
N GLN A 96 18.72 4.25 0.19
CA GLN A 96 19.33 4.88 1.36
C GLN A 96 19.90 6.30 1.09
N PRO A 97 19.08 7.26 0.62
CA PRO A 97 19.53 8.63 0.39
C PRO A 97 20.06 9.28 1.68
N GLN A 98 21.04 10.18 1.56
CA GLN A 98 21.65 10.92 2.67
C GLN A 98 20.72 12.06 3.16
N GLY A 99 19.60 11.68 3.76
CA GLY A 99 18.56 12.57 4.24
C GLY A 99 17.53 11.85 5.10
N LYS A 100 16.50 12.58 5.50
CA LYS A 100 15.39 12.04 6.29
C LYS A 100 14.06 12.31 5.62
N ILE A 101 13.09 11.43 5.88
CA ILE A 101 11.70 11.67 5.56
C ILE A 101 11.20 12.83 6.42
N VAL A 102 10.72 13.89 5.78
CA VAL A 102 10.20 15.11 6.43
C VAL A 102 8.70 15.30 6.20
N GLY A 103 8.10 14.55 5.28
CA GLY A 103 6.68 14.59 4.97
C GLY A 103 6.20 13.30 4.31
N LEU A 104 4.90 13.05 4.38
CA LEU A 104 4.21 11.95 3.70
C LEU A 104 3.30 12.55 2.63
N ILE A 105 3.30 11.97 1.43
CA ILE A 105 2.55 12.50 0.28
C ILE A 105 1.22 11.78 0.19
N ASP A 106 1.26 10.49 -0.06
CA ASP A 106 0.08 9.64 -0.20
C ASP A 106 0.41 8.18 0.12
N TYR A 107 -0.62 7.36 0.17
CA TYR A 107 -0.51 5.91 0.08
C TYR A 107 -1.53 5.38 -0.91
N THR A 108 -1.20 4.30 -1.59
CA THR A 108 -2.08 3.75 -2.61
C THR A 108 -3.16 2.86 -1.98
N VAL A 109 -4.42 3.01 -2.47
CA VAL A 109 -5.62 2.29 -2.01
C VAL A 109 -6.35 1.61 -3.17
N GLY A 110 -5.59 0.96 -4.02
CA GLY A 110 -6.07 0.24 -5.19
C GLY A 110 -5.44 0.70 -6.50
N ALA A 111 -4.59 1.74 -6.46
CA ALA A 111 -3.85 2.19 -7.63
C ALA A 111 -2.91 1.13 -8.16
N ASP A 112 -2.32 0.30 -7.29
CA ASP A 112 -1.41 -0.78 -7.69
C ASP A 112 -2.09 -2.13 -7.52
N ALA A 113 -1.90 -3.03 -8.47
CA ALA A 113 -2.54 -4.34 -8.43
C ALA A 113 -1.78 -5.43 -9.16
N VAL A 114 -2.00 -6.66 -8.69
CA VAL A 114 -1.58 -7.90 -9.33
C VAL A 114 -2.71 -8.41 -10.21
N VAL A 115 -2.43 -8.51 -11.50
CA VAL A 115 -3.38 -8.86 -12.54
C VAL A 115 -3.03 -10.22 -13.13
N LEU A 116 -3.97 -11.15 -13.07
CA LEU A 116 -3.86 -12.47 -13.68
C LEU A 116 -4.40 -12.45 -15.11
N ASN A 117 -3.68 -13.10 -16.03
CA ASN A 117 -4.06 -13.17 -17.44
C ASN A 117 -5.22 -14.16 -17.71
N THR A 118 -6.39 -13.84 -17.18
CA THR A 118 -7.62 -14.64 -17.38
C THR A 118 -8.09 -14.67 -18.83
N LYS A 119 -7.61 -13.74 -19.67
CA LYS A 119 -7.93 -13.75 -21.11
C LYS A 119 -7.25 -14.91 -21.82
N LYS A 120 -5.99 -15.16 -21.52
CA LYS A 120 -5.23 -16.28 -22.09
C LYS A 120 -5.48 -17.58 -21.32
N TYR A 121 -5.70 -17.49 -20.00
CA TYR A 121 -5.89 -18.62 -19.09
C TYR A 121 -7.21 -18.45 -18.31
N PRO A 122 -8.38 -18.85 -18.86
CA PRO A 122 -9.70 -18.52 -18.29
C PRO A 122 -9.95 -19.02 -16.86
N ASN A 123 -9.24 -20.08 -16.44
CA ASN A 123 -9.33 -20.65 -15.09
C ASN A 123 -8.40 -19.97 -14.08
N LEU A 124 -7.52 -19.06 -14.53
CA LEU A 124 -6.55 -18.36 -13.71
C LEU A 124 -7.21 -17.21 -12.92
N LYS A 125 -7.87 -17.53 -11.80
CA LYS A 125 -8.66 -16.56 -11.02
C LYS A 125 -8.20 -16.41 -9.56
N SER A 126 -7.13 -17.10 -9.14
CA SER A 126 -6.59 -17.05 -7.78
C SER A 126 -5.11 -17.44 -7.77
N MET A 127 -4.42 -17.22 -6.64
CA MET A 127 -3.04 -17.68 -6.45
C MET A 127 -2.95 -19.20 -6.46
N LEU A 128 -3.99 -19.91 -5.94
CA LEU A 128 -4.04 -21.37 -6.02
C LEU A 128 -4.08 -21.87 -7.47
N ALA A 129 -4.92 -21.23 -8.33
CA ALA A 129 -4.97 -21.57 -9.75
C ALA A 129 -3.65 -21.22 -10.46
N LEU A 130 -2.99 -20.13 -10.03
CA LEU A 130 -1.67 -19.74 -10.54
C LEU A 130 -0.62 -20.81 -10.22
N ARG A 131 -0.59 -21.30 -8.98
CA ARG A 131 0.30 -22.38 -8.57
C ARG A 131 0.11 -23.63 -9.43
N GLN A 132 -1.14 -24.06 -9.62
CA GLN A 132 -1.44 -25.23 -10.46
C GLN A 132 -0.93 -25.04 -11.89
N LEU A 133 -1.19 -23.88 -12.48
CA LEU A 133 -0.73 -23.52 -13.82
C LEU A 133 0.80 -23.56 -13.92
N VAL A 134 1.51 -23.02 -12.93
CA VAL A 134 2.98 -23.00 -12.87
C VAL A 134 3.55 -24.41 -12.69
N GLU A 135 2.95 -25.23 -11.83
CA GLU A 135 3.35 -26.63 -11.62
C GLU A 135 3.17 -27.47 -12.92
N GLU A 136 2.06 -27.28 -13.63
CA GLU A 136 1.82 -27.93 -14.92
C GLU A 136 2.85 -27.55 -16.00
N ALA A 137 3.22 -26.27 -16.06
CA ALA A 137 4.26 -25.77 -16.97
C ALA A 137 5.64 -26.35 -16.62
N ARG A 138 5.99 -26.33 -15.33
CA ARG A 138 7.25 -26.89 -14.85
C ARG A 138 7.42 -28.37 -15.21
N ASN A 139 6.35 -29.16 -15.11
CA ASN A 139 6.34 -30.56 -15.49
C ASN A 139 6.57 -30.79 -17.01
N LYS A 140 6.32 -29.76 -17.83
CA LYS A 140 6.59 -29.74 -19.27
C LYS A 140 7.91 -29.09 -19.65
N GLY A 141 8.70 -28.62 -18.66
CA GLY A 141 9.93 -27.86 -18.88
C GLY A 141 9.69 -26.43 -19.36
N GLU A 142 8.48 -25.90 -19.16
CA GLU A 142 8.07 -24.55 -19.53
C GLU A 142 8.03 -23.63 -18.31
N GLN A 143 8.13 -22.31 -18.53
CA GLN A 143 8.03 -21.30 -17.49
C GLN A 143 7.14 -20.14 -17.96
N PHE A 144 6.26 -19.68 -17.09
CA PHE A 144 5.46 -18.50 -17.33
C PHE A 144 6.24 -17.21 -17.03
N THR A 145 5.83 -16.13 -17.67
CA THR A 145 6.38 -14.80 -17.45
C THR A 145 5.51 -14.03 -16.45
N ILE A 146 6.18 -13.36 -15.51
CA ILE A 146 5.63 -12.23 -14.76
C ILE A 146 6.24 -10.93 -15.31
N VAL A 147 5.40 -9.91 -15.56
CA VAL A 147 5.84 -8.61 -16.05
C VAL A 147 5.47 -7.49 -15.08
N PHE A 148 6.41 -6.59 -14.84
CA PHE A 148 6.22 -5.37 -14.02
C PHE A 148 7.28 -4.32 -14.37
N ALA A 149 7.02 -3.06 -14.02
CA ALA A 149 8.04 -2.02 -14.09
C ALA A 149 9.11 -2.27 -13.02
N GLY A 150 10.37 -2.26 -13.43
CA GLY A 150 11.51 -2.50 -12.55
C GLY A 150 11.82 -1.30 -11.66
N ASP A 151 12.28 -1.56 -10.43
CA ASP A 151 12.64 -0.55 -9.43
C ASP A 151 11.51 0.45 -9.13
N THR A 152 10.28 -0.07 -9.09
CA THR A 152 9.04 0.66 -8.83
C THR A 152 8.19 -0.05 -7.76
N PRO A 153 7.11 0.59 -7.27
CA PRO A 153 6.13 -0.06 -6.39
C PRO A 153 5.55 -1.37 -6.93
N SER A 154 5.46 -1.52 -8.27
CA SER A 154 4.99 -2.77 -8.88
C SER A 154 5.95 -3.94 -8.62
N GLU A 155 7.27 -3.72 -8.71
CA GLU A 155 8.25 -4.75 -8.31
C GLU A 155 8.14 -5.04 -6.82
N TYR A 156 8.00 -4.01 -5.99
CA TYR A 156 7.86 -4.18 -4.54
C TYR A 156 6.58 -4.97 -4.19
N LEU A 157 5.44 -4.68 -4.82
CA LEU A 157 4.21 -5.44 -4.61
C LEU A 157 4.37 -6.92 -4.99
N ALA A 158 5.09 -7.23 -6.08
CA ALA A 158 5.42 -8.62 -6.43
C ALA A 158 6.30 -9.29 -5.36
N GLN A 159 7.23 -8.57 -4.74
CA GLN A 159 8.06 -9.06 -3.64
C GLN A 159 7.21 -9.31 -2.37
N VAL A 160 6.27 -8.42 -2.05
CA VAL A 160 5.31 -8.61 -0.94
C VAL A 160 4.54 -9.91 -1.11
N LEU A 161 4.05 -10.23 -2.32
CA LEU A 161 3.34 -11.50 -2.57
C LEU A 161 4.20 -12.73 -2.24
N THR A 162 5.48 -12.70 -2.60
CA THR A 162 6.42 -13.80 -2.32
C THR A 162 6.56 -14.06 -0.81
N THR A 163 6.39 -13.05 0.02
CA THR A 163 6.50 -13.18 1.48
C THR A 163 5.17 -13.52 2.17
N LYS A 164 4.04 -13.23 1.53
CA LYS A 164 2.72 -13.39 2.13
C LYS A 164 1.98 -14.66 1.70
N PHE A 165 2.24 -15.20 0.50
CA PHE A 165 1.48 -16.32 -0.06
C PHE A 165 2.33 -17.55 -0.32
N GLU A 166 1.83 -18.74 0.08
CA GLU A 166 2.50 -20.01 -0.15
C GLU A 166 2.62 -20.36 -1.64
N GLU A 167 1.64 -19.92 -2.43
CA GLU A 167 1.52 -20.25 -3.84
C GLU A 167 2.36 -19.38 -4.75
N PHE A 168 2.95 -18.29 -4.25
CA PHE A 168 3.62 -17.32 -5.09
C PHE A 168 5.10 -17.20 -4.75
N LYS A 169 5.95 -17.57 -5.71
CA LYS A 169 7.40 -17.36 -5.64
C LYS A 169 7.89 -16.74 -6.94
N LEU A 170 8.57 -15.61 -6.86
CA LEU A 170 9.13 -14.96 -8.04
C LEU A 170 10.07 -15.85 -8.84
N SER A 171 10.79 -16.78 -8.16
CA SER A 171 11.68 -17.76 -8.81
C SER A 171 10.95 -18.77 -9.71
N ASP A 172 9.63 -18.87 -9.60
CA ASP A 172 8.82 -19.78 -10.43
C ASP A 172 8.53 -19.18 -11.81
N PHE A 173 8.86 -17.90 -12.02
CA PHE A 173 8.56 -17.14 -13.23
C PHE A 173 9.83 -16.67 -13.93
N GLN A 174 9.74 -16.56 -15.27
CA GLN A 174 10.61 -15.68 -16.01
C GLN A 174 10.22 -14.23 -15.72
N ILE A 175 11.11 -13.47 -15.07
CA ILE A 175 10.85 -12.08 -14.71
C ILE A 175 11.15 -11.20 -15.91
N LYS A 176 10.15 -10.44 -16.37
CA LYS A 176 10.29 -9.42 -17.41
C LYS A 176 10.11 -8.03 -16.80
N LYS A 177 11.22 -7.33 -16.59
CA LYS A 177 11.22 -5.93 -16.17
C LYS A 177 11.06 -5.02 -17.38
N VAL A 178 10.21 -4.02 -17.26
CA VAL A 178 9.94 -2.98 -18.26
C VAL A 178 10.10 -1.60 -17.62
N ALA A 179 10.05 -0.53 -18.43
CA ALA A 179 10.28 0.82 -17.91
C ALA A 179 9.08 1.35 -17.10
N ASP A 180 7.85 1.06 -17.53
CA ASP A 180 6.64 1.55 -16.89
C ASP A 180 5.44 0.58 -17.02
N ALA A 181 4.31 0.93 -16.37
CA ALA A 181 3.10 0.10 -16.42
C ALA A 181 2.43 0.07 -17.79
N SER A 182 2.64 1.07 -18.66
CA SER A 182 2.09 1.05 -20.01
C SER A 182 2.73 -0.04 -20.87
N GLU A 183 4.04 -0.24 -20.69
CA GLU A 183 4.76 -1.33 -21.33
C GLU A 183 4.36 -2.68 -20.73
N ALA A 184 4.25 -2.79 -19.39
CA ALA A 184 3.77 -4.01 -18.74
C ALA A 184 2.37 -4.40 -19.24
N TRP A 185 1.48 -3.42 -19.39
CA TRP A 185 0.15 -3.60 -19.92
C TRP A 185 0.14 -4.09 -21.38
N LYS A 186 0.98 -3.52 -22.26
CA LYS A 186 1.15 -3.98 -23.65
C LYS A 186 1.63 -5.44 -23.71
N VAL A 187 2.63 -5.77 -22.87
CA VAL A 187 3.18 -7.13 -22.80
C VAL A 187 2.14 -8.14 -22.29
N LEU A 188 1.30 -7.78 -21.31
CA LEU A 188 0.22 -8.63 -20.81
C LEU A 188 -0.83 -8.94 -21.90
N GLN A 189 -1.09 -7.99 -22.79
CA GLN A 189 -2.07 -8.13 -23.87
C GLN A 189 -1.55 -8.90 -25.10
N ASP A 190 -0.24 -9.03 -25.23
CA ASP A 190 0.37 -9.72 -26.37
C ASP A 190 0.15 -11.23 -26.24
N SER A 191 -0.70 -11.78 -27.12
CA SER A 191 -1.01 -13.22 -27.16
C SER A 191 0.20 -14.12 -27.44
N ASN A 192 1.25 -13.57 -28.08
CA ASN A 192 2.48 -14.31 -28.37
C ASN A 192 3.40 -14.43 -27.15
N GLN A 193 3.20 -13.60 -26.11
CA GLN A 193 3.95 -13.68 -24.87
C GLN A 193 3.31 -14.69 -23.91
N ASN A 194 4.15 -15.47 -23.20
CA ASN A 194 3.64 -16.44 -22.20
C ASN A 194 3.47 -15.82 -20.81
N VAL A 195 2.74 -14.68 -20.75
CA VAL A 195 2.54 -13.92 -19.51
C VAL A 195 1.34 -14.46 -18.74
N ALA A 196 1.57 -14.92 -17.52
CA ALA A 196 0.52 -15.33 -16.58
C ALA A 196 0.12 -14.20 -15.63
N VAL A 197 1.08 -13.35 -15.24
CA VAL A 197 0.91 -12.31 -14.21
C VAL A 197 1.51 -10.99 -14.69
N ALA A 198 0.79 -9.89 -14.45
CA ALA A 198 1.36 -8.54 -14.52
C ALA A 198 1.11 -7.79 -13.21
N VAL A 199 2.05 -6.94 -12.80
CA VAL A 199 1.81 -5.97 -11.73
C VAL A 199 1.76 -4.59 -12.37
N LEU A 200 0.63 -3.91 -12.17
CA LEU A 200 0.29 -2.68 -12.87
C LEU A 200 -0.12 -1.61 -11.86
N TRP A 201 -0.03 -0.34 -12.29
CA TRP A 201 -0.70 0.76 -11.60
C TRP A 201 -1.74 1.45 -12.48
N GLU A 202 -2.56 2.32 -11.88
CA GLU A 202 -3.59 3.06 -12.61
C GLU A 202 -2.99 4.00 -13.68
N PRO A 203 -3.64 4.17 -14.84
CA PRO A 203 -5.01 3.72 -15.18
C PRO A 203 -5.12 2.27 -15.69
N TYR A 204 -4.01 1.53 -15.78
CA TYR A 204 -3.98 0.20 -16.41
C TYR A 204 -4.65 -0.88 -15.57
N VAL A 205 -4.74 -0.71 -14.25
CA VAL A 205 -5.53 -1.59 -13.36
C VAL A 205 -7.01 -1.52 -13.71
N SER A 206 -7.57 -0.31 -13.86
CA SER A 206 -8.96 -0.10 -14.29
C SER A 206 -9.21 -0.63 -15.69
N GLN A 207 -8.29 -0.40 -16.63
CA GLN A 207 -8.40 -0.94 -18.00
C GLN A 207 -8.35 -2.47 -17.99
N ALA A 208 -7.53 -3.09 -17.13
CA ALA A 208 -7.48 -4.54 -17.00
C ALA A 208 -8.82 -5.11 -16.51
N ARG A 209 -9.42 -4.50 -15.48
CA ARG A 209 -10.75 -4.88 -14.98
C ARG A 209 -11.82 -4.78 -16.06
N GLN A 210 -11.88 -3.65 -16.78
CA GLN A 210 -12.85 -3.41 -17.86
C GLN A 210 -12.71 -4.43 -18.99
N ARG A 211 -11.50 -4.88 -19.28
CA ARG A 211 -11.26 -5.90 -20.31
C ARG A 211 -11.38 -7.34 -19.81
N GLY A 212 -11.78 -7.56 -18.54
CA GLY A 212 -12.08 -8.88 -17.96
C GLY A 212 -10.85 -9.68 -17.54
N TYR A 213 -9.72 -9.02 -17.26
CA TYR A 213 -8.62 -9.63 -16.51
C TYR A 213 -8.98 -9.71 -15.03
N THR A 214 -8.39 -10.65 -14.31
CA THR A 214 -8.64 -10.78 -12.86
C THR A 214 -7.61 -10.00 -12.06
N VAL A 215 -8.06 -8.97 -11.35
CA VAL A 215 -7.26 -8.34 -10.28
C VAL A 215 -7.37 -9.23 -9.05
N VAL A 216 -6.31 -9.96 -8.73
CA VAL A 216 -6.31 -10.92 -7.62
C VAL A 216 -5.97 -10.29 -6.28
N LEU A 217 -5.14 -9.26 -6.27
CA LEU A 217 -4.76 -8.46 -5.11
C LEU A 217 -4.45 -7.03 -5.55
N SER A 218 -4.74 -6.06 -4.71
CA SER A 218 -4.41 -4.65 -4.94
C SER A 218 -3.91 -3.98 -3.66
N SER A 219 -3.32 -2.80 -3.77
CA SER A 219 -2.92 -1.99 -2.61
C SER A 219 -4.10 -1.62 -1.70
N LYS A 220 -5.35 -1.69 -2.17
CA LYS A 220 -6.55 -1.58 -1.32
C LYS A 220 -6.67 -2.71 -0.31
N ASP A 221 -6.19 -3.89 -0.65
CA ASP A 221 -6.23 -5.09 0.20
C ASP A 221 -5.09 -5.09 1.23
N LEU A 222 -4.04 -4.29 0.98
CA LEU A 222 -2.85 -4.10 1.83
C LEU A 222 -2.57 -2.60 2.01
N PRO A 223 -3.40 -1.85 2.75
CA PRO A 223 -3.28 -0.41 2.88
C PRO A 223 -1.96 0.00 3.52
N GLY A 224 -1.34 1.05 2.99
CA GLY A 224 -0.05 1.55 3.44
C GLY A 224 1.15 0.66 3.10
N THR A 225 1.00 -0.30 2.17
CA THR A 225 2.13 -1.07 1.62
C THR A 225 2.99 -0.18 0.71
N ILE A 226 2.36 0.69 -0.06
CA ILE A 226 3.03 1.68 -0.91
C ILE A 226 2.71 3.05 -0.33
N VAL A 227 3.75 3.75 0.13
CA VAL A 227 3.68 5.08 0.75
C VAL A 227 4.68 5.96 0.07
N ASP A 228 4.24 7.13 -0.37
CA ASP A 228 5.09 8.14 -1.00
C ASP A 228 5.53 9.18 0.03
N VAL A 229 6.81 9.54 -0.02
CA VAL A 229 7.48 10.35 0.99
C VAL A 229 8.24 11.52 0.39
N ILE A 230 8.37 12.60 1.15
CA ILE A 230 9.26 13.73 0.89
C ILE A 230 10.50 13.54 1.74
N VAL A 231 11.67 13.56 1.10
CA VAL A 231 12.98 13.44 1.77
C VAL A 231 13.72 14.75 1.63
N ALA A 232 14.24 15.27 2.74
CA ALA A 232 15.14 16.41 2.76
C ALA A 232 16.58 15.98 3.03
N SER A 233 17.55 16.59 2.34
CA SER A 233 18.97 16.32 2.57
C SER A 233 19.40 16.79 3.96
N ASN A 234 20.37 16.10 4.55
CA ASN A 234 20.96 16.52 5.83
C ASN A 234 21.46 17.97 5.75
N ARG A 235 22.07 18.34 4.63
CA ARG A 235 22.55 19.71 4.37
C ARG A 235 21.41 20.73 4.44
N LEU A 236 20.26 20.46 3.80
CA LEU A 236 19.12 21.37 3.80
C LEU A 236 18.52 21.50 5.21
N MET A 237 18.39 20.40 5.94
CA MET A 237 17.89 20.40 7.32
C MET A 237 18.75 21.23 8.28
N GLU A 238 20.07 21.27 8.04
CA GLU A 238 21.01 22.05 8.85
C GLU A 238 21.08 23.53 8.44
N SER A 239 21.04 23.82 7.12
CA SER A 239 21.28 25.17 6.59
C SER A 239 20.01 26.02 6.45
N GLN A 240 18.86 25.40 6.15
CA GLN A 240 17.62 26.11 5.80
C GLN A 240 16.38 25.35 6.37
N PRO A 241 16.29 25.06 7.66
CA PRO A 241 15.17 24.34 8.27
C PRO A 241 13.83 25.04 8.08
N GLU A 242 13.81 26.38 8.08
CA GLU A 242 12.59 27.17 7.86
C GLU A 242 12.01 26.96 6.46
N SER A 243 12.86 26.83 5.43
CA SER A 243 12.43 26.59 4.05
C SER A 243 11.70 25.27 3.90
N ILE A 244 12.11 24.23 4.65
CA ILE A 244 11.41 22.94 4.68
C ILE A 244 10.04 23.10 5.33
N SER A 245 9.96 23.74 6.50
CA SER A 245 8.70 23.99 7.21
C SER A 245 7.73 24.81 6.37
N GLN A 246 8.24 25.83 5.68
CA GLN A 246 7.46 26.67 4.79
C GLN A 246 6.93 25.87 3.59
N LEU A 247 7.79 25.09 2.91
CA LEU A 247 7.38 24.22 1.81
C LEU A 247 6.26 23.26 2.23
N LEU A 248 6.42 22.57 3.36
CA LEU A 248 5.44 21.61 3.87
C LEU A 248 4.13 22.30 4.25
N THR A 249 4.19 23.51 4.83
CA THR A 249 3.00 24.29 5.16
C THR A 249 2.20 24.64 3.91
N PHE A 250 2.87 25.09 2.83
CA PHE A 250 2.20 25.35 1.56
C PHE A 250 1.67 24.08 0.90
N TYR A 251 2.48 23.01 0.90
CA TYR A 251 2.09 21.72 0.32
C TYR A 251 0.80 21.19 0.95
N TYR A 252 0.77 21.03 2.27
CA TYR A 252 -0.41 20.49 2.94
C TYR A 252 -1.62 21.41 2.87
N ARG A 253 -1.42 22.73 2.79
CA ARG A 253 -2.53 23.65 2.53
C ARG A 253 -3.17 23.44 1.16
N PHE A 254 -2.35 23.11 0.14
CA PHE A 254 -2.87 22.73 -1.18
C PHE A 254 -3.61 21.41 -1.11
N ILE A 255 -3.08 20.41 -0.40
CA ILE A 255 -3.76 19.13 -0.18
C ILE A 255 -5.10 19.35 0.54
N ASP A 256 -5.16 20.14 1.60
CA ASP A 256 -6.41 20.47 2.30
C ASP A 256 -7.46 21.12 1.36
N THR A 257 -7.01 21.96 0.43
CA THR A 257 -7.88 22.54 -0.61
C THR A 257 -8.39 21.44 -1.57
N ASN A 258 -7.53 20.53 -2.00
CA ASN A 258 -7.87 19.43 -2.88
C ASN A 258 -8.82 18.42 -2.22
N VAL A 259 -8.69 18.18 -0.91
CA VAL A 259 -9.64 17.37 -0.12
C VAL A 259 -11.06 17.97 -0.17
N ARG A 260 -11.18 19.30 -0.26
CA ARG A 260 -12.47 19.99 -0.43
C ARG A 260 -12.99 19.93 -1.86
N ASN A 261 -12.09 20.00 -2.85
CA ASN A 261 -12.42 20.09 -4.27
C ASN A 261 -11.66 19.02 -5.08
N ALA A 262 -12.16 17.78 -5.02
CA ALA A 262 -11.57 16.65 -5.74
C ALA A 262 -11.57 16.84 -7.27
N GLU A 263 -12.52 17.61 -7.83
CA GLU A 263 -12.58 17.87 -9.28
C GLU A 263 -11.37 18.70 -9.75
N GLN A 264 -10.89 19.62 -8.94
CA GLN A 264 -9.71 20.43 -9.25
C GLN A 264 -8.45 19.55 -9.29
N LEU A 265 -8.30 18.64 -8.33
CA LEU A 265 -7.18 17.69 -8.31
C LEU A 265 -7.25 16.71 -9.48
N GLN A 266 -8.46 16.21 -9.80
CA GLN A 266 -8.67 15.33 -10.97
C GLN A 266 -8.25 16.05 -12.27
N ALA A 267 -8.66 17.31 -12.46
CA ALA A 267 -8.28 18.09 -13.63
C ALA A 267 -6.75 18.29 -13.71
N GLN A 268 -6.11 18.56 -12.58
CA GLN A 268 -4.65 18.70 -12.48
C GLN A 268 -3.95 17.39 -12.86
N ILE A 269 -4.37 16.25 -12.33
CA ILE A 269 -3.83 14.92 -12.65
C ILE A 269 -4.03 14.60 -14.14
N ALA A 270 -5.18 14.94 -14.72
CA ALA A 270 -5.47 14.73 -16.14
C ALA A 270 -4.50 15.51 -17.04
N VAL A 271 -4.26 16.77 -16.73
CA VAL A 271 -3.33 17.63 -17.50
C VAL A 271 -1.89 17.15 -17.36
N ASP A 272 -1.44 16.90 -16.14
CA ASP A 272 -0.07 16.54 -15.82
C ASP A 272 0.30 15.16 -16.38
N GLY A 273 -0.58 14.17 -16.20
CA GLY A 273 -0.40 12.80 -16.70
C GLY A 273 -0.80 12.59 -18.16
N LYS A 274 -1.32 13.63 -18.85
CA LYS A 274 -1.91 13.53 -20.20
C LYS A 274 -2.96 12.42 -20.28
N LEU A 275 -3.80 12.33 -19.24
CA LEU A 275 -4.81 11.29 -19.07
C LEU A 275 -6.18 11.80 -19.54
N SER A 276 -7.06 10.85 -19.90
CA SER A 276 -8.49 11.14 -20.00
C SER A 276 -9.06 11.49 -18.63
N SER A 277 -10.18 12.23 -18.57
CA SER A 277 -10.85 12.51 -17.29
C SER A 277 -11.24 11.24 -16.53
N ALA A 278 -11.62 10.17 -17.24
CA ALA A 278 -11.94 8.88 -16.65
C ALA A 278 -10.71 8.19 -16.04
N ASP A 279 -9.58 8.20 -16.75
CA ASP A 279 -8.32 7.63 -16.25
C ASP A 279 -7.79 8.44 -15.05
N ALA A 280 -7.86 9.78 -15.12
CA ALA A 280 -7.48 10.63 -13.99
C ALA A 280 -8.34 10.40 -12.75
N ASN A 281 -9.66 10.16 -12.94
CA ASN A 281 -10.54 9.78 -11.84
C ASN A 281 -10.15 8.40 -11.26
N ALA A 282 -9.81 7.42 -12.09
CA ALA A 282 -9.36 6.11 -11.64
C ALA A 282 -8.09 6.22 -10.79
N VAL A 283 -7.13 7.02 -11.23
CA VAL A 283 -5.91 7.34 -10.46
C VAL A 283 -6.27 7.96 -9.11
N LEU A 284 -7.10 9.01 -9.11
CA LEU A 284 -7.51 9.72 -7.89
C LEU A 284 -8.27 8.81 -6.90
N GLN A 285 -9.06 7.87 -7.39
CA GLN A 285 -9.75 6.89 -6.53
C GLN A 285 -8.79 5.83 -5.96
N GLY A 286 -7.65 5.65 -6.56
CA GLY A 286 -6.63 4.69 -6.14
C GLY A 286 -5.54 5.26 -5.22
N ILE A 287 -5.55 6.57 -4.94
CA ILE A 287 -4.55 7.27 -4.12
C ILE A 287 -5.26 7.98 -2.96
N ASP A 288 -4.72 7.88 -1.76
CA ASP A 288 -5.18 8.62 -0.58
C ASP A 288 -4.09 9.56 -0.09
N PHE A 289 -4.29 10.87 -0.31
CA PHE A 289 -3.32 11.90 0.07
C PHE A 289 -3.35 12.14 1.57
N PHE A 290 -2.19 12.17 2.19
CA PHE A 290 -2.06 12.55 3.58
C PHE A 290 -2.44 14.00 3.80
N THR A 291 -3.31 14.24 4.78
CA THR A 291 -3.39 15.58 5.38
C THR A 291 -2.19 15.80 6.30
N SER A 292 -1.90 17.06 6.65
CA SER A 292 -0.80 17.34 7.58
C SER A 292 -0.98 16.67 8.94
N VAL A 293 -2.22 16.59 9.43
CA VAL A 293 -2.56 15.95 10.72
C VAL A 293 -2.35 14.46 10.67
N GLU A 294 -2.76 13.81 9.58
CA GLU A 294 -2.55 12.37 9.39
C GLU A 294 -1.06 12.03 9.29
N ALA A 295 -0.31 12.80 8.50
CA ALA A 295 1.13 12.59 8.35
C ALA A 295 1.87 12.81 9.68
N ASP A 296 1.54 13.87 10.43
CA ASP A 296 2.12 14.13 11.76
C ASP A 296 1.80 12.99 12.75
N ASN A 297 0.56 12.49 12.73
CA ASN A 297 0.14 11.35 13.54
C ASN A 297 0.96 10.10 13.21
N TRP A 298 1.08 9.72 11.94
CA TRP A 298 1.85 8.55 11.53
C TRP A 298 3.32 8.62 11.98
N MET A 299 3.91 9.82 11.95
CA MET A 299 5.28 10.04 12.39
C MET A 299 5.43 9.96 13.93
N LYS A 300 4.38 10.25 14.71
CA LYS A 300 4.43 10.32 16.17
C LYS A 300 3.89 9.09 16.90
N ASP A 301 2.87 8.42 16.33
CA ASP A 301 2.17 7.30 16.99
C ASP A 301 2.79 5.92 16.74
N GLY A 302 3.91 5.87 16.01
CA GLY A 302 4.62 4.64 15.66
C GLY A 302 4.10 3.94 14.38
N THR A 303 3.13 4.52 13.67
CA THR A 303 2.60 3.92 12.43
C THR A 303 3.66 3.92 11.33
N LEU A 304 4.35 5.05 11.09
CA LEU A 304 5.44 5.11 10.12
C LEU A 304 6.59 4.17 10.49
N GLU A 305 6.95 4.09 11.76
CA GLU A 305 7.97 3.15 12.25
C GLU A 305 7.63 1.69 11.93
N LYS A 306 6.37 1.29 12.15
CA LYS A 306 5.89 -0.05 11.78
C LYS A 306 5.97 -0.28 10.27
N ARG A 307 5.62 0.71 9.45
CA ARG A 307 5.70 0.61 7.99
C ARG A 307 7.14 0.48 7.51
N ILE A 308 8.07 1.28 8.04
CA ILE A 308 9.51 1.13 7.76
C ILE A 308 9.98 -0.29 8.08
N ASN A 309 9.62 -0.82 9.25
CA ASN A 309 10.03 -2.17 9.66
C ASN A 309 9.43 -3.26 8.75
N SER A 310 8.13 -3.18 8.42
CA SER A 310 7.48 -4.15 7.51
C SER A 310 8.09 -4.10 6.11
N THR A 311 8.30 -2.90 5.56
CA THR A 311 8.89 -2.72 4.24
C THR A 311 10.35 -3.23 4.19
N ALA A 312 11.15 -2.86 5.19
CA ALA A 312 12.53 -3.33 5.31
C ALA A 312 12.63 -4.86 5.46
N ALA A 313 11.70 -5.46 6.22
CA ALA A 313 11.65 -6.92 6.38
C ALA A 313 11.38 -7.64 5.04
N VAL A 314 10.44 -7.13 4.23
CA VAL A 314 10.20 -7.67 2.88
C VAL A 314 11.45 -7.54 2.02
N LEU A 315 12.07 -6.35 1.97
CA LEU A 315 13.28 -6.11 1.17
C LEU A 315 14.46 -6.98 1.60
N ALA A 316 14.64 -7.20 2.91
CA ALA A 316 15.66 -8.09 3.44
C ALA A 316 15.40 -9.56 3.07
N LEU A 317 14.15 -10.03 3.21
CA LEU A 317 13.76 -11.41 2.86
C LEU A 317 13.99 -11.73 1.38
N VAL A 318 13.81 -10.76 0.49
CA VAL A 318 14.04 -10.94 -0.95
C VAL A 318 15.46 -10.54 -1.40
N GLY A 319 16.36 -10.25 -0.46
CA GLY A 319 17.77 -9.94 -0.72
C GLY A 319 18.02 -8.58 -1.37
N LYS A 320 17.07 -7.62 -1.22
CA LYS A 320 17.20 -6.24 -1.72
C LYS A 320 17.74 -5.27 -0.67
N MET A 321 17.87 -5.73 0.56
CA MET A 321 18.42 -5.00 1.69
C MET A 321 19.23 -5.96 2.56
N ASN A 322 20.38 -5.53 3.07
CA ASN A 322 21.25 -6.41 3.86
C ASN A 322 20.71 -6.66 5.28
N GLN A 323 20.08 -5.68 5.87
CA GLN A 323 19.54 -5.76 7.23
C GLN A 323 18.40 -4.74 7.45
N VAL A 324 17.47 -5.08 8.32
CA VAL A 324 16.41 -4.16 8.76
C VAL A 324 17.03 -3.06 9.64
N PRO A 325 16.62 -1.78 9.51
CA PRO A 325 17.10 -0.69 10.35
C PRO A 325 16.89 -0.99 11.83
N GLN A 326 17.94 -0.84 12.65
CA GLN A 326 17.84 -1.07 14.10
C GLN A 326 17.03 0.03 14.80
N ASN A 327 17.15 1.28 14.32
CA ASN A 327 16.42 2.42 14.84
C ASN A 327 15.67 3.15 13.70
N PRO A 328 14.46 2.72 13.33
CA PRO A 328 13.69 3.33 12.26
C PRO A 328 13.37 4.81 12.47
N LYS A 329 13.35 5.27 13.74
CA LYS A 329 13.07 6.68 14.09
C LYS A 329 14.14 7.66 13.59
N GLU A 330 15.35 7.19 13.33
CA GLU A 330 16.42 8.02 12.78
C GLU A 330 16.21 8.37 11.31
N LEU A 331 15.34 7.65 10.61
CA LEU A 331 15.07 7.80 9.18
C LEU A 331 14.06 8.90 8.85
N PHE A 332 13.40 9.48 9.86
CA PHE A 332 12.39 10.52 9.65
C PHE A 332 12.40 11.56 10.79
N THR A 333 11.73 12.68 10.54
CA THR A 333 11.47 13.70 11.56
C THR A 333 10.16 14.41 11.28
N SER A 334 9.32 14.60 12.32
CA SER A 334 8.06 15.35 12.26
C SER A 334 8.21 16.83 12.60
N GLU A 335 9.43 17.29 12.83
CA GLU A 335 9.70 18.68 13.26
C GLU A 335 9.16 19.69 12.25
N PHE A 336 9.40 19.47 10.97
CA PHE A 336 9.07 20.41 9.90
C PHE A 336 7.59 20.44 9.51
N ILE A 337 6.80 19.41 9.88
CA ILE A 337 5.35 19.33 9.58
C ILE A 337 4.50 19.93 10.69
N ALA A 338 5.05 20.20 11.88
CA ALA A 338 4.31 20.56 13.08
C ALA A 338 3.44 21.82 12.91
N GLU A 339 3.92 22.84 12.18
CA GLU A 339 3.15 24.07 11.93
C GLU A 339 1.97 23.80 10.99
N ALA A 340 2.18 23.05 9.91
CA ALA A 340 1.12 22.65 8.99
C ALA A 340 0.02 21.87 9.74
N ALA A 341 0.40 20.88 10.57
CA ALA A 341 -0.52 20.09 11.37
C ALA A 341 -1.34 20.96 12.35
N LYS A 342 -0.70 21.95 13.00
CA LYS A 342 -1.37 22.89 13.90
C LYS A 342 -2.42 23.72 13.17
N ASN A 343 -2.09 24.21 11.97
CA ASN A 343 -2.99 25.00 11.15
C ASN A 343 -4.23 24.19 10.73
N THR A 344 -4.03 22.93 10.29
CA THR A 344 -5.14 22.04 9.92
C THR A 344 -5.95 21.61 11.14
N HIS A 345 -5.36 21.44 12.32
CA HIS A 345 -6.10 21.19 13.57
C HIS A 345 -7.07 22.31 13.91
N ASN A 346 -6.65 23.55 13.77
CA ASN A 346 -7.53 24.71 13.98
C ASN A 346 -8.69 24.72 12.97
N LEU A 347 -8.40 24.37 11.72
CA LEU A 347 -9.42 24.26 10.66
C LEU A 347 -10.43 23.14 10.98
N ILE A 348 -9.97 21.97 11.44
CA ILE A 348 -10.82 20.85 11.83
C ILE A 348 -11.83 21.26 12.91
N GLN A 349 -11.38 22.00 13.93
CA GLN A 349 -12.28 22.47 15.00
C GLN A 349 -13.38 23.39 14.48
N GLN A 350 -13.06 24.29 13.56
CA GLN A 350 -14.03 25.21 12.95
C GLN A 350 -15.01 24.47 12.04
N VAL A 351 -14.50 23.62 11.14
CA VAL A 351 -15.31 22.89 10.17
C VAL A 351 -16.21 21.84 10.84
N ARG A 352 -15.80 21.26 11.97
CA ARG A 352 -16.55 20.21 12.67
C ARG A 352 -17.94 20.65 13.10
N ILE A 353 -18.15 21.94 13.34
CA ILE A 353 -19.44 22.48 13.76
C ILE A 353 -20.46 22.35 12.62
N ASP A 354 -20.05 22.65 11.39
CA ASP A 354 -20.94 22.74 10.24
C ASP A 354 -20.88 21.50 9.34
N ASN A 355 -19.71 20.83 9.29
CA ASN A 355 -19.47 19.66 8.44
C ASN A 355 -18.54 18.64 9.13
N PRO A 356 -19.11 17.76 10.01
CA PRO A 356 -18.32 16.76 10.74
C PRO A 356 -17.59 15.78 9.82
N GLU A 357 -18.16 15.41 8.68
CA GLU A 357 -17.57 14.50 7.71
C GLU A 357 -16.29 15.08 7.08
N LEU A 358 -16.35 16.35 6.66
CA LEU A 358 -15.17 17.04 6.15
C LEU A 358 -14.09 17.21 7.24
N ALA A 359 -14.48 17.49 8.47
CA ALA A 359 -13.57 17.56 9.61
C ALA A 359 -12.87 16.21 9.86
N ASP A 360 -13.60 15.11 9.74
CA ASP A 360 -13.03 13.75 9.88
C ASP A 360 -12.06 13.43 8.74
N ARG A 361 -12.33 13.87 7.51
CA ARG A 361 -11.39 13.73 6.39
C ARG A 361 -10.09 14.51 6.64
N PHE A 362 -10.16 15.74 7.13
CA PHE A 362 -8.97 16.50 7.52
C PHE A 362 -8.20 15.87 8.68
N ALA A 363 -8.89 15.18 9.57
CA ALA A 363 -8.27 14.45 10.69
C ALA A 363 -7.62 13.12 10.27
N GLY A 364 -7.58 12.80 8.96
CA GLY A 364 -7.04 11.53 8.46
C GLY A 364 -7.95 10.33 8.72
N LYS A 365 -9.21 10.56 9.06
CA LYS A 365 -10.21 9.50 9.06
C LYS A 365 -10.61 9.27 7.62
N GLY A 366 -9.87 8.41 6.95
CA GLY A 366 -9.91 8.19 5.51
C GLY A 366 -11.32 8.04 4.91
N LYS A 367 -11.39 8.05 3.58
CA LYS A 367 -12.65 7.78 2.85
C LYS A 367 -13.34 6.61 3.54
N VAL A 368 -14.53 6.83 4.11
CA VAL A 368 -15.34 5.76 4.70
C VAL A 368 -15.55 4.74 3.60
N ILE A 369 -14.69 3.71 3.59
CA ILE A 369 -14.92 2.57 2.72
C ILE A 369 -16.24 2.01 3.21
N ALA A 370 -17.24 1.98 2.33
CA ALA A 370 -18.57 1.53 2.68
C ALA A 370 -18.47 0.27 3.55
N PRO A 371 -19.17 0.19 4.70
CA PRO A 371 -19.06 -0.95 5.59
C PRO A 371 -19.27 -2.20 4.78
N ILE A 372 -18.45 -3.23 5.03
CA ILE A 372 -18.56 -4.53 4.38
C ILE A 372 -20.05 -4.91 4.38
N ALA A 373 -20.61 -5.05 3.18
CA ALA A 373 -21.95 -5.63 3.04
C ALA A 373 -21.98 -6.87 3.95
N ASN A 374 -23.04 -7.06 4.73
CA ASN A 374 -23.13 -8.08 5.77
C ASN A 374 -22.99 -9.50 5.18
N PHE A 375 -21.76 -9.86 4.79
CA PHE A 375 -21.44 -11.21 4.34
C PHE A 375 -21.65 -12.17 5.51
N ASN A 376 -22.58 -13.11 5.32
CA ASN A 376 -22.78 -14.17 6.27
C ASN A 376 -21.68 -15.25 6.13
N SER A 377 -21.61 -16.16 7.11
CA SER A 377 -20.58 -17.20 7.12
C SER A 377 -20.60 -18.09 5.88
N ASN A 378 -21.77 -18.35 5.28
CA ASN A 378 -21.90 -19.17 4.07
C ASN A 378 -21.34 -18.46 2.85
N GLN A 379 -21.56 -17.15 2.72
CA GLN A 379 -21.00 -16.35 1.65
C GLN A 379 -19.45 -16.32 1.74
N ILE A 380 -18.90 -16.15 2.95
CA ILE A 380 -17.45 -16.22 3.15
C ILE A 380 -16.92 -17.63 2.87
N ALA A 381 -17.64 -18.68 3.24
CA ALA A 381 -17.25 -20.06 2.99
C ALA A 381 -17.14 -20.40 1.50
N THR A 382 -17.87 -19.68 0.63
CA THR A 382 -17.90 -19.86 -0.83
C THR A 382 -17.26 -18.71 -1.62
N ALA A 383 -16.83 -17.64 -0.95
CA ALA A 383 -16.23 -16.47 -1.58
C ALA A 383 -14.99 -16.82 -2.44
N PRO A 384 -14.69 -16.06 -3.49
CA PRO A 384 -13.52 -16.28 -4.32
C PRO A 384 -12.24 -16.29 -3.50
N ASN A 385 -11.40 -17.29 -3.71
CA ASN A 385 -10.11 -17.40 -3.08
C ASN A 385 -9.13 -16.36 -3.66
N ILE A 386 -8.32 -15.75 -2.79
CA ILE A 386 -7.09 -15.05 -3.20
C ILE A 386 -5.95 -16.06 -3.18
N GLY A 387 -5.61 -16.61 -2.03
CA GLY A 387 -4.54 -17.58 -1.83
C GLY A 387 -4.44 -18.02 -0.36
N ASN A 388 -3.58 -18.99 -0.09
CA ASN A 388 -3.21 -19.38 1.27
C ASN A 388 -2.09 -18.48 1.78
N LEU A 389 -2.22 -18.02 3.02
CA LEU A 389 -1.14 -17.29 3.67
C LEU A 389 0.02 -18.22 4.01
N GLN A 390 1.22 -17.71 3.82
CA GLN A 390 2.44 -18.41 4.21
C GLN A 390 2.54 -18.46 5.73
N LEU A 391 2.63 -19.67 6.28
CA LEU A 391 2.82 -19.89 7.70
C LEU A 391 4.31 -19.91 8.05
N GLN A 392 4.72 -19.12 9.05
CA GLN A 392 6.06 -19.18 9.61
C GLN A 392 6.14 -20.27 10.70
N GLY A 393 5.87 -21.53 10.32
CA GLY A 393 5.81 -22.69 11.18
C GLY A 393 4.53 -23.50 10.95
N GLU A 394 4.29 -24.51 11.79
CA GLU A 394 3.10 -25.36 11.72
C GLU A 394 2.10 -24.99 12.81
N VAL A 395 0.81 -24.98 12.46
CA VAL A 395 -0.27 -24.92 13.45
C VAL A 395 -0.43 -26.28 14.09
N LYS A 396 0.30 -26.53 15.18
CA LYS A 396 0.31 -27.82 15.88
C LYS A 396 -0.76 -27.92 16.94
N PHE A 397 -1.37 -29.10 16.98
CA PHE A 397 -2.32 -29.50 18.02
C PHE A 397 -1.75 -30.68 18.82
N THR A 398 -2.27 -30.91 20.03
CA THR A 398 -2.04 -32.14 20.75
C THR A 398 -2.66 -33.32 19.98
N THR A 399 -2.10 -34.50 20.14
CA THR A 399 -2.55 -35.73 19.42
C THR A 399 -4.05 -35.97 19.65
N ASP A 400 -4.76 -36.29 18.57
CA ASP A 400 -6.21 -36.55 18.54
C ASP A 400 -7.09 -35.48 19.21
N SER A 401 -6.58 -34.26 19.27
CA SER A 401 -7.23 -33.14 19.95
C SER A 401 -7.27 -31.91 19.05
N ALA A 402 -8.12 -30.95 19.43
CA ALA A 402 -8.18 -29.59 18.89
C ALA A 402 -7.46 -28.57 19.80
N LEU A 403 -6.72 -29.00 20.83
CA LEU A 403 -5.96 -28.10 21.69
C LEU A 403 -4.64 -27.72 21.03
N LEU A 404 -4.37 -26.42 20.92
CA LEU A 404 -3.14 -25.87 20.37
C LEU A 404 -1.96 -26.14 21.30
N THR A 405 -0.84 -26.60 20.74
CA THR A 405 0.44 -26.62 21.44
C THR A 405 1.01 -25.21 21.56
N ASN A 406 2.02 -24.99 22.42
CA ASN A 406 2.70 -23.70 22.51
C ASN A 406 3.32 -23.29 21.17
N GLN A 407 3.92 -24.21 20.41
CA GLN A 407 4.43 -23.95 19.07
C GLN A 407 3.31 -23.53 18.10
N GLY A 408 2.15 -24.19 18.18
CA GLY A 408 0.98 -23.80 17.38
C GLY A 408 0.52 -22.38 17.70
N LYS A 409 0.51 -22.00 18.97
CA LYS A 409 0.17 -20.63 19.42
C LYS A 409 1.18 -19.60 18.91
N GLU A 410 2.49 -19.86 19.01
CA GLU A 410 3.53 -18.97 18.50
C GLU A 410 3.42 -18.74 17.00
N THR A 411 3.12 -19.81 16.22
CA THR A 411 2.85 -19.71 14.78
C THR A 411 1.65 -18.81 14.51
N LEU A 412 0.55 -18.96 15.27
CA LEU A 412 -0.65 -18.12 15.12
C LEU A 412 -0.43 -16.68 15.58
N ASP A 413 0.44 -16.44 16.57
CA ASP A 413 0.82 -15.08 16.99
C ASP A 413 1.58 -14.31 15.90
N LYS A 414 2.46 -14.98 15.17
CA LYS A 414 3.12 -14.41 14.01
C LYS A 414 2.12 -14.14 12.89
N LEU A 415 1.29 -15.14 12.58
CA LEU A 415 0.27 -15.05 11.55
C LEU A 415 -0.76 -13.94 11.82
N SER A 416 -1.16 -13.74 13.09
CA SER A 416 -2.11 -12.68 13.43
C SER A 416 -1.57 -11.27 13.10
N ARG A 417 -0.26 -11.05 13.25
CA ARG A 417 0.38 -9.80 12.85
C ARG A 417 0.41 -9.63 11.34
N ASP A 418 0.69 -10.72 10.61
CA ASP A 418 0.68 -10.70 9.13
C ASP A 418 -0.74 -10.43 8.58
N ILE A 419 -1.76 -11.05 9.18
CA ILE A 419 -3.16 -10.83 8.81
C ILE A 419 -3.61 -9.40 9.10
N ALA A 420 -3.15 -8.80 10.19
CA ALA A 420 -3.52 -7.44 10.57
C ALA A 420 -3.06 -6.37 9.56
N GLU A 421 -2.16 -6.70 8.64
CA GLU A 421 -1.75 -5.83 7.54
C GLU A 421 -2.78 -5.77 6.40
N PHE A 422 -3.64 -6.79 6.30
CA PHE A 422 -4.70 -6.82 5.28
C PHE A 422 -5.92 -5.99 5.71
N ASN A 423 -6.61 -5.45 4.72
CA ASN A 423 -7.80 -4.64 4.95
C ASN A 423 -8.99 -5.52 5.36
N GLU A 424 -9.41 -5.39 6.60
CA GLU A 424 -10.55 -6.12 7.18
C GLU A 424 -11.89 -5.86 6.47
N GLN A 425 -11.98 -4.80 5.68
CA GLN A 425 -13.18 -4.42 4.93
C GLN A 425 -13.26 -5.07 3.54
N THR A 426 -12.13 -5.49 2.97
CA THR A 426 -12.08 -6.12 1.64
C THR A 426 -11.73 -7.60 1.69
N ILE A 427 -11.14 -8.04 2.81
CA ILE A 427 -10.60 -9.38 3.01
C ILE A 427 -11.31 -10.06 4.21
N ALA A 428 -11.73 -11.30 3.99
CA ALA A 428 -12.13 -12.21 5.07
C ALA A 428 -11.18 -13.42 5.09
N ILE A 429 -11.24 -14.18 6.18
CA ILE A 429 -10.35 -15.30 6.45
C ILE A 429 -11.16 -16.58 6.51
N ARG A 430 -10.72 -17.57 5.77
CA ARG A 430 -11.23 -18.93 5.83
C ARG A 430 -10.17 -19.84 6.43
N VAL A 431 -10.41 -20.33 7.63
CA VAL A 431 -9.58 -21.34 8.29
C VAL A 431 -10.09 -22.70 7.90
N ILE A 432 -9.24 -23.52 7.26
CA ILE A 432 -9.62 -24.84 6.75
C ILE A 432 -8.81 -25.92 7.50
N GLY A 433 -9.50 -26.79 8.23
CA GLY A 433 -8.90 -27.94 8.90
C GLY A 433 -8.97 -29.19 8.03
N HIS A 434 -7.87 -29.94 7.98
CA HIS A 434 -7.77 -31.23 7.28
C HIS A 434 -7.23 -32.30 8.23
N THR A 435 -7.57 -33.56 7.94
CA THR A 435 -7.00 -34.77 8.57
C THR A 435 -6.40 -35.68 7.53
N SER A 436 -5.58 -36.63 7.95
CA SER A 436 -5.29 -37.81 7.15
C SER A 436 -6.51 -38.74 7.08
N LYS A 437 -6.52 -39.69 6.16
CA LYS A 437 -7.60 -40.68 6.01
C LYS A 437 -7.55 -41.77 7.08
N PHE A 438 -6.66 -41.65 8.07
CA PHE A 438 -6.59 -42.59 9.17
C PHE A 438 -7.75 -42.40 10.13
N GLY A 439 -8.48 -43.49 10.49
CA GLY A 439 -9.63 -43.48 11.38
C GLY A 439 -10.97 -43.24 10.67
N GLU A 440 -12.03 -43.11 11.48
CA GLU A 440 -13.40 -42.96 11.00
C GLU A 440 -13.65 -41.59 10.35
N ALA A 441 -14.41 -41.58 9.24
CA ALA A 441 -14.66 -40.38 8.46
C ALA A 441 -15.38 -39.28 9.25
N ASP A 442 -16.39 -39.65 10.05
CA ASP A 442 -17.16 -38.70 10.86
C ASP A 442 -16.34 -38.10 12.00
N PHE A 443 -15.47 -38.91 12.61
CA PHE A 443 -14.50 -38.43 13.58
C PHE A 443 -13.54 -37.43 12.93
N ASN A 444 -12.98 -37.74 11.78
CA ASN A 444 -12.10 -36.87 11.03
C ASN A 444 -12.76 -35.56 10.61
N GLN A 445 -14.02 -35.63 10.15
CA GLN A 445 -14.81 -34.43 9.82
C GLN A 445 -15.02 -33.55 11.07
N THR A 446 -15.39 -34.14 12.18
CA THR A 446 -15.64 -33.46 13.46
C THR A 446 -14.32 -32.84 14.00
N LEU A 447 -13.22 -33.60 13.99
CA LEU A 447 -11.91 -33.16 14.49
C LEU A 447 -11.38 -31.99 13.66
N SER A 448 -11.48 -32.08 12.33
CA SER A 448 -11.03 -31.02 11.43
C SER A 448 -11.83 -29.71 11.64
N GLN A 449 -13.15 -29.82 11.83
CA GLN A 449 -14.00 -28.67 12.13
C GLN A 449 -13.66 -28.03 13.49
N LYS A 450 -13.43 -28.84 14.53
CA LYS A 450 -13.02 -28.34 15.86
C LYS A 450 -11.66 -27.66 15.80
N ARG A 451 -10.67 -28.22 15.09
CA ARG A 451 -9.35 -27.61 14.91
C ARG A 451 -9.43 -26.27 14.19
N ALA A 452 -10.19 -26.19 13.10
CA ALA A 452 -10.42 -24.94 12.38
C ALA A 452 -11.09 -23.88 13.27
N GLN A 453 -12.08 -24.28 14.07
CA GLN A 453 -12.77 -23.40 15.01
C GLN A 453 -11.85 -22.89 16.11
N THR A 454 -10.99 -23.74 16.66
CA THR A 454 -9.99 -23.34 17.68
C THR A 454 -9.04 -22.28 17.12
N VAL A 455 -8.55 -22.45 15.89
CA VAL A 455 -7.69 -21.45 15.23
C VAL A 455 -8.44 -20.16 14.99
N ALA A 456 -9.67 -20.23 14.48
CA ALA A 456 -10.48 -19.04 14.23
C ALA A 456 -10.77 -18.25 15.53
N ASN A 457 -11.05 -18.93 16.63
CA ASN A 457 -11.24 -18.30 17.93
C ASN A 457 -9.93 -17.67 18.44
N TYR A 458 -8.83 -18.40 18.35
CA TYR A 458 -7.52 -17.88 18.76
C TYR A 458 -7.14 -16.59 18.03
N LEU A 459 -7.35 -16.53 16.71
CA LEU A 459 -7.07 -15.33 15.92
C LEU A 459 -7.97 -14.15 16.31
N ARG A 460 -9.27 -14.40 16.64
CA ARG A 460 -10.16 -13.36 17.17
C ARG A 460 -9.70 -12.86 18.54
N ASP A 461 -9.31 -13.77 19.42
CA ASP A 461 -8.80 -13.42 20.77
C ASP A 461 -7.50 -12.58 20.71
N ARG A 462 -6.76 -12.65 19.60
CA ARG A 462 -5.62 -11.76 19.29
C ARG A 462 -6.02 -10.39 18.73
N GLY A 463 -7.30 -10.08 18.70
CA GLY A 463 -7.82 -8.77 18.32
C GLY A 463 -8.01 -8.56 16.81
N LEU A 464 -7.94 -9.62 15.99
CA LEU A 464 -8.24 -9.49 14.57
C LEU A 464 -9.71 -9.14 14.34
N LYS A 465 -9.94 -8.05 13.61
CA LYS A 465 -11.28 -7.56 13.28
C LYS A 465 -11.89 -8.19 12.02
N HIS A 466 -11.06 -8.89 11.26
CA HIS A 466 -11.49 -9.61 10.06
C HIS A 466 -12.64 -10.58 10.34
N LYS A 467 -13.53 -10.74 9.37
CA LYS A 467 -14.51 -11.85 9.40
C LYS A 467 -13.75 -13.16 9.19
N ILE A 468 -13.88 -14.09 10.14
CA ILE A 468 -13.18 -15.37 10.13
C ILE A 468 -14.21 -16.49 10.14
N VAL A 469 -14.11 -17.43 9.17
CA VAL A 469 -14.96 -18.63 9.09
C VAL A 469 -14.09 -19.87 9.18
N ALA A 470 -14.54 -20.82 9.99
CA ALA A 470 -13.91 -22.13 10.17
C ALA A 470 -14.62 -23.21 9.36
N VAL A 471 -13.88 -23.99 8.59
CA VAL A 471 -14.40 -25.07 7.74
C VAL A 471 -13.58 -26.34 7.97
N GLY A 472 -14.20 -27.41 8.41
CA GLY A 472 -13.61 -28.73 8.45
C GLY A 472 -13.80 -29.45 7.11
N LYS A 473 -12.76 -30.07 6.61
CA LYS A 473 -12.77 -30.90 5.39
C LYS A 473 -12.48 -32.38 5.65
N GLY A 474 -12.24 -32.74 6.90
CA GLY A 474 -11.84 -34.12 7.23
C GLY A 474 -10.68 -34.58 6.34
N SER A 475 -10.75 -35.78 5.83
CA SER A 475 -9.77 -36.36 4.90
C SER A 475 -10.12 -36.22 3.42
N SER A 476 -11.14 -35.40 3.07
CA SER A 476 -11.66 -35.29 1.69
C SER A 476 -10.73 -34.58 0.70
N GLN A 477 -9.74 -33.84 1.18
CA GLN A 477 -8.81 -33.05 0.37
C GLN A 477 -7.34 -33.35 0.76
N PRO A 478 -6.79 -34.51 0.38
CA PRO A 478 -5.37 -34.79 0.61
C PRO A 478 -4.49 -33.88 -0.23
N LEU A 479 -3.24 -33.70 0.22
CA LEU A 479 -2.23 -32.97 -0.55
C LEU A 479 -1.91 -33.74 -1.85
N ALA A 480 -1.74 -33.01 -2.95
CA ALA A 480 -1.38 -33.60 -4.23
C ALA A 480 -0.05 -34.37 -4.12
N GLY A 481 -0.01 -35.60 -4.67
CA GLY A 481 1.17 -36.47 -4.62
C GLY A 481 1.50 -37.03 -3.23
N VAL A 482 0.62 -36.86 -2.24
CA VAL A 482 0.79 -37.39 -0.89
C VAL A 482 -0.25 -38.49 -0.63
N HIS A 483 0.20 -39.64 -0.07
CA HIS A 483 -0.72 -40.72 0.27
C HIS A 483 -1.79 -40.23 1.24
N PRO A 484 -3.09 -40.54 1.06
CA PRO A 484 -4.18 -40.01 1.88
C PRO A 484 -4.03 -40.23 3.39
N GLU A 485 -3.38 -41.31 3.82
CA GLU A 485 -3.13 -41.61 5.24
C GLU A 485 -1.90 -40.93 5.84
N ASP A 486 -1.09 -40.25 5.01
CA ASP A 486 0.12 -39.57 5.48
C ASP A 486 -0.25 -38.42 6.43
N LYS A 487 0.51 -38.30 7.53
CA LYS A 487 0.31 -37.25 8.55
C LYS A 487 0.46 -35.83 7.98
N ARG A 488 1.15 -35.62 6.86
CA ARG A 488 1.23 -34.31 6.18
C ARG A 488 -0.13 -33.78 5.76
N ASN A 489 -1.13 -34.68 5.62
CA ASN A 489 -2.52 -34.30 5.37
C ASN A 489 -3.20 -33.67 6.60
N GLN A 490 -2.68 -33.87 7.81
CA GLN A 490 -3.16 -33.24 9.04
C GLN A 490 -2.64 -31.81 9.09
N ARG A 491 -3.35 -30.86 8.47
CA ARG A 491 -2.91 -29.49 8.34
C ARG A 491 -4.05 -28.51 8.56
N THR A 492 -3.69 -27.24 8.79
CA THR A 492 -4.61 -26.12 8.80
C THR A 492 -4.15 -25.11 7.73
N GLU A 493 -5.04 -24.79 6.81
CA GLU A 493 -4.82 -23.75 5.80
C GLU A 493 -5.51 -22.45 6.26
N ILE A 494 -4.82 -21.31 6.10
CA ILE A 494 -5.38 -19.98 6.38
C ILE A 494 -5.50 -19.26 5.05
N ARG A 495 -6.71 -19.19 4.55
CA ARG A 495 -6.99 -18.70 3.21
C ARG A 495 -7.62 -17.32 3.24
N LEU A 496 -7.06 -16.41 2.47
CA LEU A 496 -7.68 -15.13 2.22
C LEU A 496 -8.75 -15.25 1.13
N VAL A 497 -9.86 -14.59 1.35
CA VAL A 497 -10.99 -14.54 0.41
C VAL A 497 -11.48 -13.12 0.25
N ARG A 498 -11.95 -12.77 -0.94
CA ARG A 498 -12.47 -11.45 -1.25
C ARG A 498 -13.94 -11.35 -0.86
N VAL A 499 -14.33 -10.25 -0.21
CA VAL A 499 -15.69 -10.02 0.31
C VAL A 499 -16.35 -8.74 -0.22
N ASN A 500 -15.94 -8.26 -1.39
CA ASN A 500 -16.55 -7.10 -2.07
C ASN A 500 -16.85 -7.39 -3.55
#